data_6395d94df6a80d6457de85d17a987be2
#
_entry.id   6395d94df6a80d6457de85d17a987be2
#
_cell.length_a   1.000
_cell.length_b   1.000
_cell.length_c   1.000
_cell.angle_alpha   90.00
_cell.angle_beta   90.00
_cell.angle_gamma   90.00
#
_symmetry.space_group_name_H-M   'P 1'
#
loop_
_entity.id
_entity.type
_entity.pdbx_description
1 polymer ?
#
loop_
_entity_poly.entity_id
_entity_poly.type
_entity_poly.pdbx_seq_one_letter_code
_entity_poly.pdbx_strand_id
1 'polypeptide(L)'
;MKPTYESPLASRYASKTMLHLFSPDMRFQTWRRLWTALARAQCQLGLPITEAQVAELEAHITDIDYDAAAQREREVRHDVMAHIYAYGKAAPSAAGILHLGATSCYVTDNADLILYRDGLVYLRAQLLTVLNNLAAFAKKYADTPALGYTHYQPAQPVTVGKRAVLWMQDFLADVEELDHVLSALRFLGCRGTTGTEASFMDLFDGDEAKIDEMNRRIAAEFGFEKCFSVSGQTYPRKA
;
A
#
# COMPACT_ATOMS: atom_id res chain seq x y z
N MET A 1 31.67 16.71 -1.81
CA MET A 1 31.10 16.41 -3.16
C MET A 1 29.86 15.54 -2.95
N LYS A 2 28.77 15.77 -3.73
CA LYS A 2 27.59 14.89 -3.74
C LYS A 2 27.52 14.21 -5.12
N PRO A 3 28.21 13.08 -5.31
CA PRO A 3 28.41 12.46 -6.64
C PRO A 3 27.21 11.66 -7.13
N THR A 4 26.13 11.55 -6.33
CA THR A 4 24.94 10.77 -6.63
C THR A 4 23.73 11.67 -6.83
N TYR A 5 22.82 11.27 -7.72
CA TYR A 5 21.54 11.95 -7.91
C TYR A 5 20.68 11.83 -6.64
N GLU A 6 20.06 12.93 -6.24
CA GLU A 6 19.10 13.02 -5.15
C GLU A 6 17.83 13.72 -5.68
N SER A 7 16.68 13.07 -5.53
CA SER A 7 15.41 13.66 -5.97
C SER A 7 15.03 14.85 -5.09
N PRO A 8 14.81 16.05 -5.67
CA PRO A 8 14.31 17.20 -4.91
C PRO A 8 12.91 16.97 -4.33
N LEU A 9 12.11 16.10 -4.91
CA LEU A 9 10.81 15.71 -4.35
C LEU A 9 10.99 15.07 -2.98
N ALA A 10 11.95 14.16 -2.82
CA ALA A 10 12.25 13.53 -1.55
C ALA A 10 12.97 14.48 -0.57
N SER A 11 14.03 15.17 -1.03
CA SER A 11 14.90 15.94 -0.14
C SER A 11 14.33 17.31 0.29
N ARG A 12 13.34 17.86 -0.43
CA ARG A 12 12.84 19.23 -0.22
C ARG A 12 11.32 19.33 0.01
N TYR A 13 10.51 18.50 -0.65
CA TYR A 13 9.07 18.70 -0.73
C TYR A 13 8.25 17.64 0.00
N ALA A 14 8.67 16.38 0.05
CA ALA A 14 7.93 15.35 0.74
C ALA A 14 7.98 15.52 2.27
N SER A 15 6.85 15.26 2.92
CA SER A 15 6.80 15.20 4.38
C SER A 15 7.55 13.98 4.91
N LYS A 16 7.99 14.04 6.18
CA LYS A 16 8.62 12.89 6.84
C LYS A 16 7.72 11.66 6.84
N THR A 17 6.40 11.84 6.97
CA THR A 17 5.40 10.78 6.93
C THR A 17 5.38 10.08 5.58
N MET A 18 5.35 10.83 4.47
CA MET A 18 5.38 10.26 3.13
C MET A 18 6.70 9.57 2.82
N LEU A 19 7.83 10.14 3.25
CA LEU A 19 9.15 9.50 3.10
C LEU A 19 9.24 8.19 3.85
N HIS A 20 8.68 8.13 5.07
CA HIS A 20 8.63 6.90 5.84
C HIS A 20 7.72 5.86 5.19
N LEU A 21 6.52 6.25 4.78
CA LEU A 21 5.53 5.35 4.18
C LEU A 21 6.07 4.64 2.93
N PHE A 22 6.83 5.34 2.10
CA PHE A 22 7.45 4.78 0.88
C PHE A 22 8.93 4.40 1.07
N SER A 23 9.37 4.22 2.32
CA SER A 23 10.75 3.80 2.61
C SER A 23 10.95 2.29 2.35
N PRO A 24 12.20 1.85 2.15
CA PRO A 24 12.53 0.43 2.12
C PRO A 24 12.04 -0.33 3.37
N ASP A 25 12.15 0.26 4.57
CA ASP A 25 11.67 -0.36 5.80
C ASP A 25 10.19 -0.70 5.72
N MET A 26 9.34 0.27 5.36
CA MET A 26 7.89 0.04 5.23
C MET A 26 7.57 -0.99 4.14
N ARG A 27 8.27 -0.93 3.01
CA ARG A 27 8.10 -1.90 1.93
C ARG A 27 8.39 -3.33 2.40
N PHE A 28 9.55 -3.57 3.00
CA PHE A 28 9.96 -4.92 3.37
C PHE A 28 9.27 -5.42 4.64
N GLN A 29 8.91 -4.54 5.57
CA GLN A 29 8.02 -4.91 6.68
C GLN A 29 6.63 -5.32 6.17
N THR A 30 6.10 -4.64 5.15
CA THR A 30 4.83 -5.02 4.52
C THR A 30 4.93 -6.38 3.83
N TRP A 31 6.05 -6.71 3.17
CA TRP A 31 6.29 -8.05 2.64
C TRP A 31 6.27 -9.11 3.75
N ARG A 32 6.96 -8.85 4.86
CA ARG A 32 6.99 -9.77 6.01
C ARG A 32 5.60 -9.95 6.63
N ARG A 33 4.83 -8.88 6.77
CA ARG A 33 3.43 -8.95 7.21
C ARG A 33 2.59 -9.82 6.26
N LEU A 34 2.77 -9.67 4.95
CA LEU A 34 2.07 -10.47 3.93
C LEU A 34 2.45 -11.97 4.03
N TRP A 35 3.73 -12.30 4.18
CA TRP A 35 4.16 -13.68 4.39
C TRP A 35 3.61 -14.27 5.70
N THR A 36 3.60 -13.49 6.76
CA THR A 36 3.03 -13.91 8.05
C THR A 36 1.52 -14.14 7.95
N ALA A 37 0.79 -13.26 7.27
CA ALA A 37 -0.64 -13.41 7.01
C ALA A 37 -0.96 -14.65 6.16
N LEU A 38 -0.13 -14.93 5.15
CA LEU A 38 -0.25 -16.15 4.34
C LEU A 38 -0.06 -17.39 5.22
N ALA A 39 1.02 -17.46 5.99
CA ALA A 39 1.31 -18.60 6.87
C ALA A 39 0.20 -18.80 7.91
N ARG A 40 -0.31 -17.70 8.50
CA ARG A 40 -1.43 -17.73 9.45
C ARG A 40 -2.70 -18.26 8.81
N ALA A 41 -3.07 -17.78 7.63
CA ALA A 41 -4.26 -18.24 6.92
C ALA A 41 -4.15 -19.73 6.56
N GLN A 42 -3.00 -20.16 6.06
CA GLN A 42 -2.70 -21.56 5.74
C GLN A 42 -2.76 -22.47 6.99
N CYS A 43 -2.18 -22.04 8.11
CA CYS A 43 -2.27 -22.75 9.39
C CYS A 43 -3.74 -22.96 9.81
N GLN A 44 -4.53 -21.89 9.81
CA GLN A 44 -5.94 -21.91 10.20
C GLN A 44 -6.82 -22.74 9.27
N LEU A 45 -6.41 -22.97 8.03
CA LEU A 45 -7.11 -23.79 7.04
C LEU A 45 -6.62 -25.25 6.99
N GLY A 46 -5.71 -25.62 7.90
CA GLY A 46 -5.32 -26.98 8.15
C GLY A 46 -4.09 -27.48 7.39
N LEU A 47 -3.28 -26.59 6.80
CA LEU A 47 -1.95 -26.99 6.32
C LEU A 47 -1.02 -27.27 7.51
N PRO A 48 0.04 -28.09 7.34
CA PRO A 48 0.96 -28.49 8.42
C PRO A 48 1.91 -27.34 8.81
N ILE A 49 1.34 -26.22 9.21
CA ILE A 49 1.99 -25.03 9.75
C ILE A 49 1.54 -24.86 11.20
N THR A 50 2.47 -24.64 12.10
CA THR A 50 2.17 -24.50 13.52
C THR A 50 1.96 -23.03 13.92
N GLU A 51 1.15 -22.80 14.95
CA GLU A 51 0.99 -21.45 15.53
C GLU A 51 2.33 -20.89 16.07
N ALA A 52 3.23 -21.73 16.54
CA ALA A 52 4.55 -21.33 16.98
C ALA A 52 5.40 -20.76 15.84
N GLN A 53 5.32 -21.35 14.63
CA GLN A 53 5.99 -20.81 13.44
C GLN A 53 5.42 -19.46 13.02
N VAL A 54 4.09 -19.31 13.07
CA VAL A 54 3.44 -18.03 12.80
C VAL A 54 3.85 -16.96 13.80
N ALA A 55 3.88 -17.29 15.10
CA ALA A 55 4.31 -16.38 16.14
C ALA A 55 5.78 -15.97 16.02
N GLU A 56 6.66 -16.88 15.58
CA GLU A 56 8.06 -16.56 15.30
C GLU A 56 8.17 -15.57 14.13
N LEU A 57 7.41 -15.75 13.04
CA LEU A 57 7.35 -14.77 11.97
C LEU A 57 6.87 -13.40 12.47
N GLU A 58 5.80 -13.36 13.26
CA GLU A 58 5.28 -12.10 13.82
C GLU A 58 6.32 -11.34 14.64
N ALA A 59 7.10 -12.06 15.46
CA ALA A 59 8.13 -11.47 16.32
C ALA A 59 9.25 -10.79 15.54
N HIS A 60 9.49 -11.18 14.28
CA HIS A 60 10.62 -10.73 13.46
C HIS A 60 10.23 -9.90 12.25
N ILE A 61 9.01 -9.30 12.21
CA ILE A 61 8.55 -8.46 11.10
C ILE A 61 9.49 -7.28 10.84
N THR A 62 10.02 -6.68 11.90
CA THR A 62 10.85 -5.46 11.81
C THR A 62 12.35 -5.73 11.75
N ASP A 63 12.80 -6.96 12.01
CA ASP A 63 14.21 -7.33 12.11
C ASP A 63 14.85 -7.58 10.74
N ILE A 64 14.91 -6.55 9.89
CA ILE A 64 15.39 -6.68 8.52
C ILE A 64 16.90 -6.62 8.47
N ASP A 65 17.53 -7.74 8.11
CA ASP A 65 18.97 -7.82 7.80
C ASP A 65 19.18 -7.47 6.32
N TYR A 66 19.41 -6.18 6.05
CA TYR A 66 19.64 -5.66 4.70
C TYR A 66 20.93 -6.20 4.08
N ASP A 67 21.96 -6.43 4.89
CA ASP A 67 23.24 -6.93 4.39
C ASP A 67 23.12 -8.38 3.92
N ALA A 68 22.44 -9.23 4.70
CA ALA A 68 22.15 -10.61 4.31
C ALA A 68 21.25 -10.66 3.05
N ALA A 69 20.23 -9.79 2.97
CA ALA A 69 19.37 -9.70 1.79
C ALA A 69 20.18 -9.27 0.55
N ALA A 70 20.98 -8.20 0.65
CA ALA A 70 21.79 -7.71 -0.47
C ALA A 70 22.85 -8.72 -0.92
N GLN A 71 23.47 -9.44 0.03
CA GLN A 71 24.40 -10.53 -0.32
C GLN A 71 23.69 -11.64 -1.09
N ARG A 72 22.55 -12.09 -0.58
CA ARG A 72 21.79 -13.18 -1.21
C ARG A 72 21.24 -12.78 -2.58
N GLU A 73 20.79 -11.54 -2.75
CA GLU A 73 20.33 -11.03 -4.03
C GLU A 73 21.42 -11.06 -5.11
N ARG A 74 22.66 -10.73 -4.77
CA ARG A 74 23.81 -10.87 -5.70
C ARG A 74 24.02 -12.30 -6.18
N GLU A 75 23.73 -13.29 -5.32
CA GLU A 75 23.87 -14.70 -5.64
C GLU A 75 22.73 -15.23 -6.52
N VAL A 76 21.47 -14.92 -6.14
CA VAL A 76 20.28 -15.50 -6.78
C VAL A 76 19.64 -14.56 -7.81
N ARG A 77 20.02 -13.27 -7.85
CA ARG A 77 19.52 -12.22 -8.73
C ARG A 77 17.99 -12.07 -8.66
N HIS A 78 17.47 -12.15 -7.43
CA HIS A 78 16.05 -12.09 -7.17
C HIS A 78 15.80 -11.50 -5.77
N ASP A 79 15.22 -10.31 -5.70
CA ASP A 79 14.99 -9.53 -4.48
C ASP A 79 14.06 -10.25 -3.49
N VAL A 80 12.90 -10.74 -3.96
CA VAL A 80 11.93 -11.45 -3.10
C VAL A 80 12.55 -12.69 -2.48
N MET A 81 13.29 -13.50 -3.26
CA MET A 81 13.98 -14.69 -2.74
C MET A 81 15.09 -14.33 -1.74
N ALA A 82 15.75 -13.21 -1.95
CA ALA A 82 16.76 -12.70 -1.01
C ALA A 82 16.13 -12.29 0.35
N HIS A 83 14.98 -11.63 0.31
CA HIS A 83 14.25 -11.26 1.52
C HIS A 83 13.59 -12.45 2.21
N ILE A 84 13.14 -13.48 1.49
CA ILE A 84 12.68 -14.76 2.06
C ILE A 84 13.84 -15.42 2.84
N TYR A 85 15.02 -15.47 2.25
CA TYR A 85 16.22 -16.01 2.91
C TYR A 85 16.57 -15.24 4.18
N ALA A 86 16.61 -13.89 4.11
CA ALA A 86 16.93 -13.05 5.27
C ALA A 86 15.86 -13.18 6.37
N TYR A 87 14.58 -13.34 6.01
CA TYR A 87 13.50 -13.57 6.97
C TYR A 87 13.59 -14.97 7.61
N GLY A 88 13.88 -15.99 6.82
CA GLY A 88 14.09 -17.35 7.33
C GLY A 88 15.30 -17.47 8.26
N LYS A 89 16.32 -16.62 8.11
CA LYS A 89 17.43 -16.53 9.10
C LYS A 89 16.96 -15.95 10.43
N ALA A 90 16.07 -14.97 10.43
CA ALA A 90 15.50 -14.38 11.63
C ALA A 90 14.48 -15.30 12.31
N ALA A 91 13.73 -16.10 11.50
CA ALA A 91 12.71 -17.02 11.95
C ALA A 91 13.00 -18.46 11.46
N PRO A 92 14.02 -19.14 12.00
CA PRO A 92 14.52 -20.40 11.44
C PRO A 92 13.53 -21.56 11.51
N SER A 93 12.64 -21.64 12.49
CA SER A 93 11.62 -22.71 12.53
C SER A 93 10.56 -22.56 11.45
N ALA A 94 10.36 -21.32 10.98
CA ALA A 94 9.39 -20.99 9.94
C ALA A 94 10.01 -20.88 8.54
N ALA A 95 11.33 -21.01 8.39
CA ALA A 95 12.01 -20.83 7.10
C ALA A 95 11.43 -21.70 5.98
N GLY A 96 11.03 -22.94 6.28
CA GLY A 96 10.50 -23.89 5.30
C GLY A 96 9.06 -23.62 4.85
N ILE A 97 8.33 -22.77 5.56
CA ILE A 97 6.92 -22.45 5.23
C ILE A 97 6.76 -21.05 4.65
N LEU A 98 7.83 -20.26 4.60
CA LEU A 98 7.78 -18.92 4.03
C LEU A 98 7.43 -18.99 2.54
N HIS A 99 6.49 -18.14 2.13
CA HIS A 99 6.10 -17.99 0.71
C HIS A 99 5.48 -19.25 0.09
N LEU A 100 4.96 -20.18 0.90
CA LEU A 100 4.46 -21.47 0.46
C LEU A 100 3.28 -21.31 -0.53
N GLY A 101 3.45 -21.83 -1.74
CA GLY A 101 2.48 -21.74 -2.84
C GLY A 101 2.41 -20.40 -3.55
N ALA A 102 3.04 -19.35 -3.01
CA ALA A 102 2.97 -17.99 -3.57
C ALA A 102 4.03 -17.76 -4.66
N THR A 103 3.83 -16.69 -5.43
CA THR A 103 4.82 -16.13 -6.36
C THR A 103 5.22 -14.74 -5.90
N SER A 104 6.30 -14.19 -6.48
CA SER A 104 6.85 -12.88 -6.06
C SER A 104 5.81 -11.77 -6.05
N CYS A 105 4.90 -11.73 -7.03
CA CYS A 105 3.86 -10.70 -7.11
C CYS A 105 2.84 -10.76 -5.98
N TYR A 106 2.77 -11.86 -5.23
CA TYR A 106 1.98 -11.89 -4.00
C TYR A 106 2.41 -10.80 -3.02
N VAL A 107 3.70 -10.65 -2.79
CA VAL A 107 4.18 -9.62 -1.85
C VAL A 107 4.40 -8.27 -2.52
N THR A 108 4.94 -8.23 -3.75
CA THR A 108 5.25 -6.95 -4.41
C THR A 108 3.98 -6.18 -4.73
N ASP A 109 3.01 -6.81 -5.40
CA ASP A 109 1.79 -6.13 -5.86
C ASP A 109 0.82 -5.81 -4.72
N ASN A 110 0.65 -6.74 -3.77
CA ASN A 110 -0.21 -6.48 -2.62
C ASN A 110 0.41 -5.44 -1.67
N ALA A 111 1.74 -5.42 -1.49
CA ALA A 111 2.40 -4.38 -0.71
C ALA A 111 2.23 -3.00 -1.37
N ASP A 112 2.38 -2.90 -2.70
CA ASP A 112 2.13 -1.65 -3.42
C ASP A 112 0.69 -1.14 -3.15
N LEU A 113 -0.31 -2.01 -3.25
CA LEU A 113 -1.71 -1.64 -2.98
C LEU A 113 -1.94 -1.14 -1.55
N ILE A 114 -1.31 -1.80 -0.57
CA ILE A 114 -1.38 -1.38 0.83
C ILE A 114 -0.76 0.01 1.00
N LEU A 115 0.47 0.21 0.50
CA LEU A 115 1.20 1.46 0.65
C LEU A 115 0.54 2.61 -0.13
N TYR A 116 0.00 2.36 -1.32
CA TYR A 116 -0.75 3.36 -2.10
C TYR A 116 -2.02 3.78 -1.37
N ARG A 117 -2.81 2.82 -0.86
CA ARG A 117 -3.99 3.12 -0.05
C ARG A 117 -3.63 3.99 1.15
N ASP A 118 -2.60 3.61 1.90
CA ASP A 118 -2.19 4.33 3.10
C ASP A 118 -1.68 5.75 2.75
N GLY A 119 -1.01 5.91 1.59
CA GLY A 119 -0.63 7.20 1.04
C GLY A 119 -1.83 8.07 0.66
N LEU A 120 -2.83 7.49 -0.01
CA LEU A 120 -4.06 8.20 -0.38
C LEU A 120 -4.87 8.62 0.86
N VAL A 121 -4.97 7.75 1.87
CA VAL A 121 -5.61 8.08 3.16
C VAL A 121 -4.91 9.26 3.85
N TYR A 122 -3.58 9.26 3.85
CA TYR A 122 -2.82 10.38 4.40
C TYR A 122 -3.05 11.68 3.61
N LEU A 123 -3.01 11.64 2.27
CA LEU A 123 -3.28 12.82 1.43
C LEU A 123 -4.70 13.35 1.64
N ARG A 124 -5.69 12.48 1.74
CA ARG A 124 -7.07 12.84 2.05
C ARG A 124 -7.17 13.61 3.38
N ALA A 125 -6.50 13.14 4.42
CA ALA A 125 -6.48 13.83 5.72
C ALA A 125 -5.84 15.23 5.63
N GLN A 126 -4.77 15.38 4.84
CA GLN A 126 -4.14 16.69 4.61
C GLN A 126 -5.09 17.63 3.83
N LEU A 127 -5.77 17.11 2.81
CA LEU A 127 -6.70 17.89 2.00
C LEU A 127 -7.90 18.39 2.83
N LEU A 128 -8.45 17.55 3.71
CA LEU A 128 -9.50 17.97 4.66
C LEU A 128 -9.01 19.07 5.61
N THR A 129 -7.73 19.03 6.03
CA THR A 129 -7.14 20.11 6.84
C THR A 129 -7.07 21.41 6.06
N VAL A 130 -6.66 21.37 4.79
CA VAL A 130 -6.66 22.55 3.90
C VAL A 130 -8.07 23.12 3.73
N LEU A 131 -9.05 22.27 3.46
CA LEU A 131 -10.47 22.67 3.32
C LEU A 131 -11.00 23.35 4.58
N ASN A 132 -10.72 22.82 5.76
CA ASN A 132 -11.13 23.43 7.03
C ASN A 132 -10.50 24.83 7.23
N ASN A 133 -9.22 24.97 6.90
CA ASN A 133 -8.53 26.26 7.00
C ASN A 133 -9.09 27.27 5.99
N LEU A 134 -9.35 26.85 4.75
CA LEU A 134 -9.99 27.69 3.72
C LEU A 134 -11.42 28.08 4.10
N ALA A 135 -12.19 27.19 4.72
CA ALA A 135 -13.55 27.48 5.20
C ALA A 135 -13.54 28.55 6.28
N ALA A 136 -12.61 28.45 7.24
CA ALA A 136 -12.45 29.49 8.27
C ALA A 136 -12.03 30.82 7.65
N PHE A 137 -11.10 30.82 6.69
CA PHE A 137 -10.69 32.02 5.96
C PHE A 137 -11.84 32.60 5.14
N ALA A 138 -12.59 31.80 4.40
CA ALA A 138 -13.70 32.24 3.59
C ALA A 138 -14.80 32.91 4.44
N LYS A 139 -15.13 32.33 5.60
CA LYS A 139 -16.08 32.94 6.57
C LYS A 139 -15.58 34.26 7.09
N LYS A 140 -14.31 34.36 7.50
CA LYS A 140 -13.71 35.58 8.04
C LYS A 140 -13.76 36.76 7.05
N TYR A 141 -13.59 36.49 5.76
CA TYR A 141 -13.50 37.47 4.70
C TYR A 141 -14.70 37.45 3.74
N ALA A 142 -15.85 36.96 4.22
CA ALA A 142 -17.07 36.83 3.42
C ALA A 142 -17.57 38.19 2.90
N ASP A 143 -17.45 39.26 3.72
CA ASP A 143 -17.92 40.60 3.41
C ASP A 143 -16.80 41.53 2.96
N THR A 144 -15.56 41.04 2.82
CA THR A 144 -14.43 41.86 2.39
C THR A 144 -14.46 42.06 0.87
N PRO A 145 -14.73 43.28 0.36
CA PRO A 145 -14.85 43.52 -1.07
C PRO A 145 -13.49 43.42 -1.76
N ALA A 146 -13.51 42.89 -2.99
CA ALA A 146 -12.36 42.85 -3.88
C ALA A 146 -12.82 43.03 -5.33
N LEU A 147 -11.98 43.65 -6.16
CA LEU A 147 -12.28 43.81 -7.57
C LEU A 147 -12.04 42.50 -8.35
N GLY A 148 -13.05 42.07 -9.09
CA GLY A 148 -12.93 40.99 -10.07
C GLY A 148 -12.39 41.48 -11.40
N TYR A 149 -11.69 40.61 -12.11
CA TYR A 149 -11.13 40.92 -13.43
C TYR A 149 -11.54 39.84 -14.44
N THR A 150 -11.80 40.26 -15.67
CA THR A 150 -11.95 39.39 -16.84
C THR A 150 -11.16 39.95 -17.99
N HIS A 151 -10.51 39.13 -18.78
CA HIS A 151 -9.68 39.58 -19.93
C HIS A 151 -8.69 40.72 -19.57
N TYR A 152 -8.08 40.64 -18.37
CA TYR A 152 -7.18 41.66 -17.82
C TYR A 152 -7.83 43.06 -17.61
N GLN A 153 -9.15 43.15 -17.62
CA GLN A 153 -9.92 44.37 -17.40
C GLN A 153 -10.67 44.30 -16.07
N PRO A 154 -10.78 45.41 -15.35
CA PRO A 154 -11.69 45.54 -14.20
C PRO A 154 -13.12 45.11 -14.60
N ALA A 155 -13.74 44.29 -13.78
CA ALA A 155 -15.09 43.82 -13.98
C ALA A 155 -15.96 44.09 -12.75
N GLN A 156 -16.69 43.12 -12.23
CA GLN A 156 -17.60 43.31 -11.12
C GLN A 156 -16.89 43.08 -9.78
N PRO A 157 -17.36 43.75 -8.68
CA PRO A 157 -16.92 43.43 -7.34
C PRO A 157 -17.23 41.99 -6.97
N VAL A 158 -16.32 41.40 -6.20
CA VAL A 158 -16.46 40.10 -5.55
C VAL A 158 -16.03 40.25 -4.09
N THR A 159 -16.00 39.16 -3.32
CA THR A 159 -15.39 39.17 -1.98
C THR A 159 -14.14 38.28 -1.93
N VAL A 160 -13.27 38.57 -0.97
CA VAL A 160 -12.07 37.76 -0.71
C VAL A 160 -12.50 36.36 -0.30
N GLY A 161 -13.53 36.23 0.53
CA GLY A 161 -14.09 34.92 0.91
C GLY A 161 -14.58 34.10 -0.27
N LYS A 162 -15.25 34.72 -1.26
CA LYS A 162 -15.70 34.06 -2.48
C LYS A 162 -14.55 33.45 -3.29
N ARG A 163 -13.39 34.12 -3.34
CA ARG A 163 -12.20 33.57 -4.03
C ARG A 163 -11.70 32.28 -3.37
N ALA A 164 -11.69 32.25 -2.03
CA ALA A 164 -11.32 31.04 -1.30
C ALA A 164 -12.30 29.88 -1.54
N VAL A 165 -13.59 30.18 -1.64
CA VAL A 165 -14.62 29.15 -1.93
C VAL A 165 -14.44 28.52 -3.30
N LEU A 166 -13.91 29.24 -4.30
CA LEU A 166 -13.60 28.62 -5.60
C LEU A 166 -12.53 27.53 -5.48
N TRP A 167 -11.45 27.81 -4.73
CA TRP A 167 -10.42 26.79 -4.47
C TRP A 167 -10.94 25.62 -3.63
N MET A 168 -11.84 25.91 -2.69
CA MET A 168 -12.48 24.86 -1.90
C MET A 168 -13.31 23.92 -2.77
N GLN A 169 -14.00 24.46 -3.78
CA GLN A 169 -14.79 23.65 -4.71
C GLN A 169 -13.93 22.64 -5.45
N ASP A 170 -12.74 23.05 -5.93
CA ASP A 170 -11.80 22.16 -6.60
C ASP A 170 -11.29 21.07 -5.63
N PHE A 171 -10.90 21.45 -4.42
CA PHE A 171 -10.45 20.47 -3.41
C PHE A 171 -11.56 19.54 -2.91
N LEU A 172 -12.82 19.96 -2.94
CA LEU A 172 -13.95 19.05 -2.64
C LEU A 172 -14.11 18.00 -3.72
N ALA A 173 -13.99 18.38 -4.99
CA ALA A 173 -13.99 17.42 -6.10
C ALA A 173 -12.82 16.43 -5.99
N ASP A 174 -11.60 16.90 -5.59
CA ASP A 174 -10.46 16.03 -5.33
C ASP A 174 -10.73 15.04 -4.18
N VAL A 175 -11.43 15.45 -3.11
CA VAL A 175 -11.82 14.53 -2.02
C VAL A 175 -12.79 13.46 -2.52
N GLU A 176 -13.79 13.84 -3.33
CA GLU A 176 -14.75 12.90 -3.92
C GLU A 176 -14.06 11.86 -4.80
N GLU A 177 -13.07 12.29 -5.61
CA GLU A 177 -12.28 11.39 -6.45
C GLU A 177 -11.39 10.46 -5.60
N LEU A 178 -10.74 10.98 -4.56
CA LEU A 178 -9.97 10.16 -3.62
C LEU A 178 -10.85 9.10 -2.94
N ASP A 179 -12.04 9.46 -2.50
CA ASP A 179 -12.99 8.53 -1.88
C ASP A 179 -13.45 7.46 -2.88
N HIS A 180 -13.69 7.85 -4.14
CA HIS A 180 -14.00 6.91 -5.20
C HIS A 180 -12.86 5.91 -5.42
N VAL A 181 -11.63 6.38 -5.58
CA VAL A 181 -10.45 5.53 -5.77
C VAL A 181 -10.26 4.59 -4.58
N LEU A 182 -10.29 5.11 -3.35
CA LEU A 182 -10.14 4.31 -2.13
C LEU A 182 -11.18 3.20 -2.02
N SER A 183 -12.44 3.49 -2.37
CA SER A 183 -13.54 2.49 -2.36
C SER A 183 -13.41 1.46 -3.48
N ALA A 184 -12.73 1.80 -4.57
CA ALA A 184 -12.53 0.94 -5.72
C ALA A 184 -11.33 0.00 -5.58
N LEU A 185 -10.40 0.27 -4.66
CA LEU A 185 -9.21 -0.57 -4.47
C LEU A 185 -9.59 -2.02 -4.15
N ARG A 186 -8.86 -2.93 -4.76
CA ARG A 186 -9.01 -4.38 -4.56
C ARG A 186 -7.65 -4.98 -4.21
N PHE A 187 -7.65 -5.98 -3.36
CA PHE A 187 -6.46 -6.79 -3.10
C PHE A 187 -6.16 -7.68 -4.30
N LEU A 188 -4.89 -7.92 -4.65
CA LEU A 188 -4.58 -8.81 -5.76
C LEU A 188 -4.94 -10.26 -5.41
N GLY A 189 -4.72 -10.66 -4.17
CA GLY A 189 -4.86 -12.03 -3.69
C GLY A 189 -3.61 -12.86 -3.93
N CYS A 190 -3.76 -14.14 -3.68
CA CYS A 190 -2.72 -15.16 -3.87
C CYS A 190 -2.81 -15.70 -5.29
N ARG A 191 -2.10 -15.09 -6.24
CA ARG A 191 -2.07 -15.52 -7.65
C ARG A 191 -0.75 -16.20 -7.98
N GLY A 192 -0.82 -17.21 -8.85
CA GLY A 192 0.35 -17.93 -9.35
C GLY A 192 1.05 -17.21 -10.50
N THR A 193 2.05 -17.85 -11.09
CA THR A 193 2.91 -17.30 -12.16
C THR A 193 2.15 -16.89 -13.43
N THR A 194 0.96 -17.42 -13.64
CA THR A 194 0.09 -17.10 -14.77
C THR A 194 -1.27 -16.55 -14.35
N GLY A 195 -1.42 -16.21 -13.08
CA GLY A 195 -2.67 -15.70 -12.51
C GLY A 195 -3.66 -16.79 -12.08
N THR A 196 -3.24 -18.05 -12.14
CA THR A 196 -3.99 -19.19 -11.61
C THR A 196 -3.66 -19.39 -10.13
N GLU A 197 -4.45 -20.22 -9.44
CA GLU A 197 -4.20 -20.61 -8.05
C GLU A 197 -3.72 -22.08 -7.96
N ALA A 198 -3.11 -22.61 -9.05
CA ALA A 198 -2.74 -24.01 -9.19
C ALA A 198 -1.88 -24.54 -8.02
N SER A 199 -0.89 -23.78 -7.57
CA SER A 199 -0.06 -24.18 -6.43
C SER A 199 -0.86 -24.29 -5.13
N PHE A 200 -1.87 -23.45 -4.93
CA PHE A 200 -2.76 -23.52 -3.77
C PHE A 200 -3.78 -24.66 -3.93
N MET A 201 -4.23 -24.94 -5.15
CA MET A 201 -5.06 -26.12 -5.45
C MET A 201 -4.33 -27.41 -5.07
N ASP A 202 -3.04 -27.51 -5.38
CA ASP A 202 -2.23 -28.66 -4.98
C ASP A 202 -2.06 -28.74 -3.45
N LEU A 203 -1.83 -27.60 -2.77
CA LEU A 203 -1.66 -27.55 -1.32
C LEU A 203 -2.92 -27.91 -0.54
N PHE A 204 -4.10 -27.59 -1.08
CA PHE A 204 -5.40 -27.85 -0.43
C PHE A 204 -6.16 -29.03 -1.05
N ASP A 205 -5.48 -29.92 -1.79
CA ASP A 205 -6.05 -31.13 -2.40
C ASP A 205 -7.31 -30.84 -3.25
N GLY A 206 -7.30 -29.70 -3.98
CA GLY A 206 -8.40 -29.29 -4.85
C GLY A 206 -9.56 -28.55 -4.15
N ASP A 207 -9.42 -28.17 -2.88
CA ASP A 207 -10.46 -27.48 -2.13
C ASP A 207 -10.47 -25.96 -2.46
N GLU A 208 -11.24 -25.56 -3.48
CA GLU A 208 -11.42 -24.17 -3.90
C GLU A 208 -11.97 -23.27 -2.78
N ALA A 209 -12.85 -23.81 -1.93
CA ALA A 209 -13.45 -23.03 -0.85
C ALA A 209 -12.41 -22.59 0.19
N LYS A 210 -11.41 -23.42 0.45
CA LYS A 210 -10.28 -23.03 1.32
C LYS A 210 -9.41 -21.95 0.69
N ILE A 211 -9.21 -21.99 -0.62
CA ILE A 211 -8.42 -20.96 -1.33
C ILE A 211 -9.14 -19.62 -1.31
N ASP A 212 -10.44 -19.60 -1.58
CA ASP A 212 -11.27 -18.40 -1.48
C ASP A 212 -11.24 -17.81 -0.05
N GLU A 213 -11.40 -18.67 0.96
CA GLU A 213 -11.34 -18.25 2.37
C GLU A 213 -9.96 -17.76 2.77
N MET A 214 -8.87 -18.36 2.27
CA MET A 214 -7.50 -17.89 2.47
C MET A 214 -7.33 -16.47 1.91
N ASN A 215 -7.73 -16.25 0.66
CA ASN A 215 -7.69 -14.92 0.03
C ASN A 215 -8.52 -13.90 0.80
N ARG A 216 -9.73 -14.27 1.23
CA ARG A 216 -10.62 -13.41 2.01
C ARG A 216 -10.00 -13.01 3.37
N ARG A 217 -9.41 -13.97 4.10
CA ARG A 217 -8.75 -13.70 5.40
C ARG A 217 -7.58 -12.76 5.25
N ILE A 218 -6.71 -13.01 4.28
CA ILE A 218 -5.55 -12.17 4.04
C ILE A 218 -5.99 -10.76 3.63
N ALA A 219 -6.91 -10.62 2.68
CA ALA A 219 -7.42 -9.31 2.26
C ALA A 219 -8.03 -8.53 3.44
N ALA A 220 -8.85 -9.20 4.27
CA ALA A 220 -9.48 -8.59 5.44
C ALA A 220 -8.47 -8.11 6.49
N GLU A 221 -7.38 -8.87 6.72
CA GLU A 221 -6.30 -8.47 7.64
C GLU A 221 -5.64 -7.15 7.23
N PHE A 222 -5.55 -6.89 5.91
CA PHE A 222 -5.03 -5.64 5.38
C PHE A 222 -6.11 -4.59 5.09
N GLY A 223 -7.37 -4.82 5.49
CA GLY A 223 -8.47 -3.87 5.35
C GLY A 223 -9.02 -3.73 3.94
N PHE A 224 -8.89 -4.76 3.11
CA PHE A 224 -9.54 -4.84 1.80
C PHE A 224 -10.78 -5.73 1.87
N GLU A 225 -11.90 -5.22 1.35
CA GLU A 225 -13.16 -5.96 1.32
C GLU A 225 -13.19 -7.05 0.23
N LYS A 226 -12.44 -6.85 -0.86
CA LYS A 226 -12.50 -7.70 -2.05
C LYS A 226 -11.12 -7.88 -2.68
N CYS A 227 -10.93 -9.05 -3.30
CA CYS A 227 -9.83 -9.29 -4.23
C CYS A 227 -10.29 -9.02 -5.68
N PHE A 228 -9.32 -8.85 -6.60
CA PHE A 228 -9.60 -8.94 -8.03
C PHE A 228 -10.08 -10.35 -8.37
N SER A 229 -11.15 -10.47 -9.15
CA SER A 229 -11.69 -11.77 -9.57
C SER A 229 -10.75 -12.50 -10.52
N VAL A 230 -10.06 -11.77 -11.38
CA VAL A 230 -9.11 -12.30 -12.39
C VAL A 230 -7.88 -11.42 -12.43
N SER A 231 -6.71 -12.05 -12.57
CA SER A 231 -5.42 -11.37 -12.75
C SER A 231 -4.49 -12.28 -13.57
N GLY A 232 -3.43 -11.70 -14.12
CA GLY A 232 -2.21 -12.44 -14.45
C GLY A 232 -1.37 -12.64 -13.19
N GLN A 233 -0.08 -12.88 -13.36
CA GLN A 233 0.87 -12.87 -12.24
C GLN A 233 0.86 -11.51 -11.54
N THR A 234 0.82 -10.44 -12.31
CA THR A 234 0.60 -9.06 -11.89
C THR A 234 -0.62 -8.48 -12.61
N TYR A 235 -1.17 -7.38 -12.11
CA TYR A 235 -2.28 -6.66 -12.73
C TYR A 235 -1.87 -5.19 -12.94
N PRO A 236 -1.57 -4.76 -14.20
CA PRO A 236 -1.05 -3.41 -14.48
C PRO A 236 -1.98 -2.26 -14.06
N ARG A 237 -3.28 -2.51 -13.94
CA ARG A 237 -4.29 -1.52 -13.49
C ARG A 237 -4.73 -1.73 -12.05
N LYS A 238 -3.87 -2.29 -11.20
CA LYS A 238 -4.18 -2.52 -9.79
C LYS A 238 -4.29 -1.22 -8.98
N ALA A 239 -3.61 -0.16 -9.43
CA ALA A 239 -3.58 1.16 -8.79
C ALA A 239 -3.82 2.27 -9.81
#